data_6f296bf1b83faf322af81c14177d02a3
#
_entry.id   6f296bf1b83faf322af81c14177d02a3
#
_cell.length_a   1.000
_cell.length_b   1.000
_cell.length_c   1.000
_cell.angle_alpha   90.00
_cell.angle_beta   90.00
_cell.angle_gamma   90.00
#
_symmetry.space_group_name_H-M   'P 1'
#
loop_
_entity.id
_entity.type
_entity.pdbx_description
1 polymer ?
#
loop_
_entity_poly.entity_id
_entity_poly.type
_entity_poly.pdbx_seq_one_letter_code
_entity_poly.pdbx_strand_id
1 'polypeptide(L)'
;LFPILCSFGRYTVPVPVAQTIVARALLGSQFAMPNGMITLGAALRREADGAIVCSFTPYGRVADFVLAQDGDALLLLPCAAAQREASGVHGSLAANLRWPDERIATHVPGAGPLLPTFAAALHAALLSGAMTRVFEMTLKHCNDRIQFGKTLGKFQAVQHQLSVMAEHVAAASIAAEAAFRTDTTTPSLLAAAMAKSRTSEAAVLVASIAHALHGAIGIAEEYDLQLLTRRLHEWRIAHGSEAHWNALIGNSVLASDASIADFVRSV
;
A
#
# COMPACT_ATOMS: atom_id res chain seq x y z
N LEU A 1 -7.30 11.60 -8.97
CA LEU A 1 -6.16 10.68 -8.77
C LEU A 1 -6.58 9.39 -8.07
N PHE A 2 -7.35 9.44 -6.97
CA PHE A 2 -7.74 8.26 -6.16
C PHE A 2 -8.32 7.09 -7.00
N PRO A 3 -9.33 7.29 -7.90
CA PRO A 3 -9.88 6.17 -8.68
C PRO A 3 -8.85 5.47 -9.59
N ILE A 4 -7.87 6.22 -10.11
CA ILE A 4 -6.80 5.66 -10.93
C ILE A 4 -5.89 4.75 -10.09
N LEU A 5 -5.50 5.20 -8.89
CA LEU A 5 -4.69 4.41 -7.97
C LEU A 5 -5.43 3.15 -7.48
N CYS A 6 -6.73 3.27 -7.19
CA CYS A 6 -7.57 2.10 -6.89
C CYS A 6 -7.58 1.09 -8.04
N SER A 7 -7.64 1.57 -9.30
CA SER A 7 -7.59 0.68 -10.46
C SER A 7 -6.27 -0.10 -10.54
N PHE A 8 -5.14 0.53 -10.21
CA PHE A 8 -3.85 -0.19 -10.14
C PHE A 8 -3.84 -1.27 -9.06
N GLY A 9 -4.47 -1.02 -7.90
CA GLY A 9 -4.67 -2.02 -6.85
C GLY A 9 -5.59 -3.14 -7.29
N ARG A 10 -6.74 -2.80 -7.89
CA ARG A 10 -7.76 -3.73 -8.37
C ARG A 10 -7.21 -4.76 -9.36
N TYR A 11 -6.31 -4.35 -10.24
CA TYR A 11 -5.71 -5.18 -11.29
C TYR A 11 -4.30 -5.65 -10.95
N THR A 12 -3.81 -5.39 -9.73
CA THR A 12 -2.48 -5.79 -9.26
C THR A 12 -1.39 -5.49 -10.28
N VAL A 13 -1.38 -4.27 -10.84
CA VAL A 13 -0.48 -3.88 -11.93
C VAL A 13 0.97 -4.24 -11.59
N PRO A 14 1.69 -5.03 -12.42
CA PRO A 14 2.97 -5.64 -12.05
C PRO A 14 4.18 -4.72 -12.26
N VAL A 15 3.95 -3.42 -12.40
CA VAL A 15 4.98 -2.38 -12.56
C VAL A 15 4.67 -1.17 -11.68
N PRO A 16 5.67 -0.42 -11.20
CA PRO A 16 5.48 0.67 -10.23
C PRO A 16 4.95 1.97 -10.85
N VAL A 17 3.88 1.90 -11.66
CA VAL A 17 3.27 3.10 -12.28
C VAL A 17 2.76 4.06 -11.22
N ALA A 18 2.03 3.55 -10.24
CA ALA A 18 1.48 4.34 -9.16
C ALA A 18 2.58 5.03 -8.32
N GLN A 19 3.64 4.30 -8.00
CA GLN A 19 4.82 4.81 -7.30
C GLN A 19 5.54 5.86 -8.15
N THR A 20 5.65 5.64 -9.46
CA THR A 20 6.28 6.58 -10.40
C THR A 20 5.50 7.91 -10.46
N ILE A 21 4.18 7.87 -10.46
CA ILE A 21 3.33 9.08 -10.43
C ILE A 21 3.65 9.89 -9.15
N VAL A 22 3.66 9.23 -7.99
CA VAL A 22 3.95 9.86 -6.70
C VAL A 22 5.39 10.38 -6.65
N ALA A 23 6.37 9.58 -7.09
CA ALA A 23 7.77 9.97 -7.11
C ALA A 23 8.00 11.23 -7.97
N ARG A 24 7.37 11.31 -9.13
CA ARG A 24 7.45 12.48 -10.00
C ARG A 24 6.80 13.72 -9.39
N ALA A 25 5.70 13.55 -8.65
CA ALA A 25 5.09 14.65 -7.92
C ALA A 25 6.01 15.18 -6.80
N LEU A 26 6.69 14.29 -6.07
CA LEU A 26 7.63 14.66 -5.01
C LEU A 26 8.91 15.32 -5.54
N LEU A 27 9.43 14.84 -6.67
CA LEU A 27 10.62 15.42 -7.30
C LEU A 27 10.35 16.81 -7.90
N GLY A 28 9.10 17.11 -8.26
CA GLY A 28 8.69 18.39 -8.80
C GLY A 28 9.14 18.64 -10.26
N SER A 29 8.59 19.67 -10.88
CA SER A 29 8.83 19.98 -12.30
C SER A 29 10.23 20.54 -12.61
N GLN A 30 10.94 21.03 -11.59
CA GLN A 30 12.30 21.58 -11.73
C GLN A 30 13.37 20.49 -11.76
N PHE A 31 13.04 19.26 -11.39
CA PHE A 31 13.97 18.14 -11.39
C PHE A 31 14.03 17.50 -12.80
N ALA A 32 15.24 17.23 -13.29
CA ALA A 32 15.43 16.50 -14.55
C ALA A 32 14.99 15.04 -14.36
N MET A 33 13.77 14.72 -14.80
CA MET A 33 13.20 13.40 -14.61
C MET A 33 13.97 12.33 -15.38
N PRO A 34 14.39 11.24 -14.72
CA PRO A 34 14.99 10.14 -15.43
C PRO A 34 13.94 9.39 -16.28
N ASN A 35 14.42 8.80 -17.37
CA ASN A 35 13.61 7.85 -18.12
C ASN A 35 13.56 6.53 -17.35
N GLY A 36 12.35 6.04 -17.05
CA GLY A 36 12.15 4.77 -16.37
C GLY A 36 11.13 4.84 -15.24
N MET A 37 10.91 3.68 -14.63
CA MET A 37 9.97 3.48 -13.54
C MET A 37 10.65 3.71 -12.20
N ILE A 38 10.01 4.49 -11.34
CA ILE A 38 10.51 4.83 -10.01
C ILE A 38 9.64 4.14 -8.96
N THR A 39 10.23 3.39 -8.05
CA THR A 39 9.55 2.91 -6.84
C THR A 39 9.93 3.72 -5.62
N LEU A 40 9.17 3.54 -4.52
CA LEU A 40 9.42 4.23 -3.26
C LEU A 40 10.14 3.29 -2.29
N GLY A 41 11.25 3.74 -1.71
CA GLY A 41 11.96 3.04 -0.65
C GLY A 41 11.29 3.30 0.70
N ALA A 42 10.99 2.24 1.46
CA ALA A 42 10.28 2.34 2.74
C ALA A 42 11.19 2.82 3.88
N ALA A 43 12.45 2.40 3.88
CA ALA A 43 13.44 2.76 4.89
C ALA A 43 14.84 2.70 4.28
N LEU A 44 15.57 3.77 4.44
CA LEU A 44 16.97 3.85 4.04
C LEU A 44 17.86 3.68 5.27
N ARG A 45 18.85 2.81 5.16
CA ARG A 45 19.85 2.58 6.20
C ARG A 45 21.24 2.65 5.60
N ARG A 46 22.17 3.26 6.33
CA ARG A 46 23.60 3.22 6.01
C ARG A 46 24.29 2.12 6.80
N GLU A 47 25.13 1.36 6.15
CA GLU A 47 25.95 0.34 6.77
C GLU A 47 27.34 0.91 7.14
N ALA A 48 28.08 0.17 8.00
CA ALA A 48 29.39 0.61 8.49
C ALA A 48 30.45 0.75 7.38
N ASP A 49 30.26 0.05 6.26
CA ASP A 49 31.13 0.12 5.08
C ASP A 49 30.76 1.25 4.10
N GLY A 50 29.76 2.09 4.46
CA GLY A 50 29.29 3.20 3.64
C GLY A 50 28.23 2.81 2.61
N ALA A 51 27.80 1.58 2.57
CA ALA A 51 26.75 1.14 1.68
C ALA A 51 25.37 1.68 2.13
N ILE A 52 24.50 1.94 1.15
CA ILE A 52 23.10 2.27 1.37
C ILE A 52 22.26 1.03 1.15
N VAL A 53 21.31 0.78 2.05
CA VAL A 53 20.36 -0.34 1.97
C VAL A 53 18.93 0.16 2.07
N CYS A 54 18.08 -0.29 1.15
CA CYS A 54 16.64 -0.18 1.22
C CYS A 54 16.04 -1.59 1.31
N SER A 55 15.56 -1.97 2.49
CA SER A 55 14.95 -3.28 2.71
C SER A 55 13.48 -3.27 2.28
N PHE A 56 13.00 -4.44 1.83
CA PHE A 56 11.61 -4.65 1.45
C PHE A 56 11.03 -3.55 0.55
N THR A 57 11.79 -3.17 -0.47
CA THR A 57 11.36 -2.13 -1.43
C THR A 57 10.33 -2.72 -2.39
N PRO A 58 9.07 -2.25 -2.37
CA PRO A 58 8.05 -2.70 -3.31
C PRO A 58 8.53 -2.49 -4.76
N TYR A 59 8.27 -3.47 -5.62
CA TYR A 59 8.72 -3.44 -7.03
C TYR A 59 10.24 -3.29 -7.24
N GLY A 60 11.07 -3.47 -6.21
CA GLY A 60 12.53 -3.35 -6.30
C GLY A 60 13.19 -4.30 -7.32
N ARG A 61 12.48 -5.37 -7.73
CA ARG A 61 12.95 -6.30 -8.76
C ARG A 61 12.80 -5.76 -10.19
N VAL A 62 11.88 -4.85 -10.42
CA VAL A 62 11.47 -4.39 -11.78
C VAL A 62 11.59 -2.89 -11.97
N ALA A 63 11.78 -2.11 -10.91
CA ALA A 63 11.98 -0.67 -10.99
C ALA A 63 13.35 -0.31 -11.56
N ASP A 64 13.44 0.84 -12.24
CA ASP A 64 14.68 1.42 -12.72
C ASP A 64 15.37 2.28 -11.64
N PHE A 65 14.56 2.93 -10.79
CA PHE A 65 15.03 3.80 -9.71
C PHE A 65 14.26 3.57 -8.42
N VAL A 66 14.91 3.88 -7.30
CA VAL A 66 14.25 4.00 -5.98
C VAL A 66 14.34 5.44 -5.53
N LEU A 67 13.22 6.01 -5.13
CA LEU A 67 13.15 7.28 -4.40
C LEU A 67 13.01 6.96 -2.91
N ALA A 68 13.99 7.34 -2.09
CA ALA A 68 14.02 7.06 -0.65
C ALA A 68 14.19 8.35 0.15
N GLN A 69 13.67 8.37 1.38
CA GLN A 69 13.87 9.47 2.31
C GLN A 69 15.22 9.35 3.00
N ASP A 70 15.93 10.49 3.10
CA ASP A 70 17.15 10.67 3.87
C ASP A 70 17.07 11.97 4.68
N GLY A 71 16.54 11.88 5.89
CA GLY A 71 16.24 13.06 6.69
C GLY A 71 15.27 14.01 5.97
N ASP A 72 15.70 15.26 5.74
CA ASP A 72 14.93 16.27 5.03
C ASP A 72 15.05 16.18 3.50
N ALA A 73 15.95 15.33 2.99
CA ALA A 73 16.17 15.14 1.55
C ALA A 73 15.53 13.87 1.03
N LEU A 74 15.43 13.79 -0.28
CA LEU A 74 15.19 12.54 -1.02
C LEU A 74 16.47 12.12 -1.73
N LEU A 75 16.67 10.82 -1.79
CA LEU A 75 17.70 10.19 -2.62
C LEU A 75 17.05 9.45 -3.77
N LEU A 76 17.43 9.78 -4.99
CA LEU A 76 17.07 9.01 -6.17
C LEU A 76 18.24 8.08 -6.51
N LEU A 77 18.01 6.78 -6.41
CA LEU A 77 19.01 5.71 -6.47
C LEU A 77 18.76 4.82 -7.71
N PRO A 78 19.73 4.68 -8.64
CA PRO A 78 19.56 3.82 -9.81
C PRO A 78 19.62 2.34 -9.41
N CYS A 79 18.59 1.58 -9.74
CA CYS A 79 18.53 0.16 -9.43
C CYS A 79 19.54 -0.70 -10.24
N ALA A 80 20.03 -0.22 -11.37
CA ALA A 80 21.04 -0.91 -12.17
C ALA A 80 22.36 -1.12 -11.43
N ALA A 81 22.66 -0.25 -10.46
CA ALA A 81 23.88 -0.31 -9.65
C ALA A 81 23.66 -0.99 -8.29
N ALA A 82 22.46 -1.46 -7.99
CA ALA A 82 22.15 -2.15 -6.75
C ALA A 82 22.44 -3.65 -6.83
N GLN A 83 22.94 -4.19 -5.75
CA GLN A 83 22.81 -5.62 -5.47
C GLN A 83 21.35 -5.85 -5.07
N ARG A 84 20.68 -6.81 -5.74
CA ARG A 84 19.26 -7.09 -5.55
C ARG A 84 19.05 -8.50 -4.98
N GLU A 85 18.36 -8.58 -3.87
CA GLU A 85 17.91 -9.82 -3.28
C GLU A 85 16.37 -9.84 -3.25
N ALA A 86 15.75 -10.88 -3.80
CA ALA A 86 14.30 -11.02 -3.79
C ALA A 86 13.77 -11.07 -2.35
N SER A 87 12.69 -10.35 -2.07
CA SER A 87 12.04 -10.38 -0.76
C SER A 87 10.51 -10.38 -0.91
N GLY A 88 9.81 -10.52 0.22
CA GLY A 88 8.35 -10.57 0.22
C GLY A 88 7.79 -11.98 0.06
N VAL A 89 6.47 -12.06 -0.20
CA VAL A 89 5.75 -13.33 -0.38
C VAL A 89 6.08 -13.97 -1.75
N HIS A 90 5.70 -15.22 -1.94
CA HIS A 90 5.85 -15.89 -3.23
C HIS A 90 5.24 -15.06 -4.39
N GLY A 91 5.98 -14.90 -5.49
CA GLY A 91 5.58 -14.05 -6.60
C GLY A 91 5.67 -12.54 -6.34
N SER A 92 6.27 -12.11 -5.21
CA SER A 92 6.54 -10.70 -4.93
C SER A 92 7.51 -10.09 -5.93
N LEU A 93 7.29 -8.81 -6.23
CA LEU A 93 8.20 -7.95 -6.96
C LEU A 93 9.07 -7.08 -6.03
N ALA A 94 8.95 -7.27 -4.72
CA ALA A 94 9.77 -6.59 -3.74
C ALA A 94 11.20 -7.15 -3.72
N ALA A 95 12.16 -6.29 -3.34
CA ALA A 95 13.55 -6.67 -3.15
C ALA A 95 14.20 -5.90 -2.00
N ASN A 96 15.21 -6.51 -1.39
CA ASN A 96 16.22 -5.80 -0.64
C ASN A 96 17.25 -5.28 -1.66
N LEU A 97 17.55 -4.00 -1.57
CA LEU A 97 18.46 -3.32 -2.48
C LEU A 97 19.63 -2.74 -1.69
N ARG A 98 20.85 -2.99 -2.16
CA ARG A 98 22.08 -2.51 -1.55
C ARG A 98 22.96 -1.83 -2.58
N TRP A 99 23.31 -0.59 -2.34
CA TRP A 99 24.26 0.20 -3.14
C TRP A 99 25.56 0.32 -2.36
N PRO A 100 26.69 -0.15 -2.93
CA PRO A 100 27.98 -0.13 -2.24
C PRO A 100 28.57 1.28 -2.10
N ASP A 101 28.10 2.26 -2.87
CA ASP A 101 28.62 3.63 -2.88
C ASP A 101 27.46 4.64 -2.91
N GLU A 102 27.41 5.48 -1.88
CA GLU A 102 26.40 6.54 -1.75
C GLU A 102 26.49 7.61 -2.85
N ARG A 103 27.69 7.83 -3.42
CA ARG A 103 27.91 8.86 -4.45
C ARG A 103 27.11 8.64 -5.73
N ILE A 104 26.53 7.44 -5.90
CA ILE A 104 25.65 7.13 -7.03
C ILE A 104 24.26 7.75 -6.90
N ALA A 105 23.88 8.18 -5.70
CA ALA A 105 22.58 8.79 -5.42
C ALA A 105 22.51 10.23 -5.93
N THR A 106 21.40 10.61 -6.50
CA THR A 106 21.08 12.03 -6.75
C THR A 106 20.28 12.58 -5.57
N HIS A 107 20.80 13.60 -4.92
CA HIS A 107 20.19 14.25 -3.79
C HIS A 107 19.18 15.30 -4.25
N VAL A 108 17.98 15.26 -3.65
CA VAL A 108 16.89 16.24 -3.87
C VAL A 108 16.49 16.84 -2.52
N PRO A 109 16.83 18.10 -2.24
CA PRO A 109 16.59 18.69 -0.93
C PRO A 109 15.10 18.99 -0.69
N GLY A 110 14.66 18.94 0.57
CA GLY A 110 13.43 19.58 1.06
C GLY A 110 12.14 18.76 0.99
N ALA A 111 12.09 17.62 0.30
CA ALA A 111 10.85 16.83 0.16
C ALA A 111 10.85 15.51 0.94
N GLY A 112 11.92 15.23 1.70
CA GLY A 112 12.06 13.97 2.46
C GLY A 112 10.87 13.64 3.35
N PRO A 113 10.43 14.54 4.25
CA PRO A 113 9.34 14.28 5.18
C PRO A 113 7.97 14.02 4.52
N LEU A 114 7.80 14.39 3.25
CA LEU A 114 6.55 14.15 2.51
C LEU A 114 6.44 12.71 1.99
N LEU A 115 7.55 12.02 1.76
CA LEU A 115 7.53 10.69 1.16
C LEU A 115 6.70 9.68 1.95
N PRO A 116 6.81 9.56 3.29
CA PRO A 116 5.96 8.64 4.06
C PRO A 116 4.47 8.93 3.91
N THR A 117 4.08 10.21 3.92
CA THR A 117 2.69 10.65 3.76
C THR A 117 2.12 10.23 2.41
N PHE A 118 2.83 10.54 1.33
CA PHE A 118 2.43 10.15 -0.02
C PHE A 118 2.40 8.64 -0.20
N ALA A 119 3.38 7.91 0.36
CA ALA A 119 3.45 6.47 0.29
C ALA A 119 2.29 5.81 1.06
N ALA A 120 1.90 6.36 2.22
CA ALA A 120 0.75 5.89 2.98
C ALA A 120 -0.56 6.06 2.20
N ALA A 121 -0.83 7.26 1.68
CA ALA A 121 -2.01 7.54 0.88
C ALA A 121 -2.07 6.64 -0.37
N LEU A 122 -0.95 6.49 -1.08
CA LEU A 122 -0.84 5.60 -2.23
C LEU A 122 -1.21 4.16 -1.88
N HIS A 123 -0.59 3.59 -0.83
CA HIS A 123 -0.85 2.21 -0.45
C HIS A 123 -2.27 2.00 0.09
N ALA A 124 -2.86 3.01 0.74
CA ALA A 124 -4.27 2.97 1.11
C ALA A 124 -5.19 2.84 -0.12
N ALA A 125 -4.92 3.59 -1.19
CA ALA A 125 -5.69 3.49 -2.43
C ALA A 125 -5.49 2.13 -3.14
N LEU A 126 -4.25 1.61 -3.20
CA LEU A 126 -3.98 0.28 -3.75
C LEU A 126 -4.70 -0.83 -2.98
N LEU A 127 -4.64 -0.79 -1.64
CA LEU A 127 -5.32 -1.73 -0.76
C LEU A 127 -6.84 -1.67 -0.95
N SER A 128 -7.43 -0.47 -1.01
CA SER A 128 -8.87 -0.27 -1.24
C SER A 128 -9.32 -0.91 -2.56
N GLY A 129 -8.59 -0.66 -3.65
CA GLY A 129 -8.90 -1.23 -4.96
C GLY A 129 -8.82 -2.76 -4.99
N ALA A 130 -7.77 -3.33 -4.38
CA ALA A 130 -7.58 -4.78 -4.29
C ALA A 130 -8.66 -5.44 -3.43
N MET A 131 -8.99 -4.86 -2.25
CA MET A 131 -10.05 -5.38 -1.38
C MET A 131 -11.42 -5.35 -2.06
N THR A 132 -11.74 -4.30 -2.79
CA THR A 132 -12.97 -4.21 -3.59
C THR A 132 -13.05 -5.38 -4.58
N ARG A 133 -11.95 -5.68 -5.27
CA ARG A 133 -11.90 -6.80 -6.21
C ARG A 133 -12.05 -8.14 -5.52
N VAL A 134 -11.37 -8.34 -4.38
CA VAL A 134 -11.49 -9.56 -3.57
C VAL A 134 -12.94 -9.76 -3.12
N PHE A 135 -13.61 -8.71 -2.68
CA PHE A 135 -15.02 -8.78 -2.27
C PHE A 135 -15.94 -9.17 -3.43
N GLU A 136 -15.80 -8.55 -4.61
CA GLU A 136 -16.59 -8.89 -5.79
C GLU A 136 -16.40 -10.34 -6.23
N MET A 137 -15.15 -10.82 -6.24
CA MET A 137 -14.84 -12.22 -6.56
C MET A 137 -15.48 -13.18 -5.56
N THR A 138 -15.41 -12.84 -4.26
CA THR A 138 -15.98 -13.67 -3.19
C THR A 138 -17.50 -13.70 -3.26
N LEU A 139 -18.13 -12.54 -3.49
CA LEU A 139 -19.58 -12.45 -3.66
C LEU A 139 -20.06 -13.27 -4.88
N LYS A 140 -19.36 -13.13 -6.00
CA LYS A 140 -19.65 -13.93 -7.21
C LYS A 140 -19.51 -15.41 -6.93
N HIS A 141 -18.40 -15.85 -6.31
CA HIS A 141 -18.18 -17.26 -5.96
C HIS A 141 -19.31 -17.80 -5.08
N CYS A 142 -19.73 -17.08 -4.05
CA CYS A 142 -20.80 -17.52 -3.15
C CYS A 142 -22.17 -17.60 -3.86
N ASN A 143 -22.41 -16.78 -4.88
CA ASN A 143 -23.66 -16.81 -5.65
C ASN A 143 -23.66 -17.92 -6.71
N ASP A 144 -22.50 -18.30 -7.23
CA ASP A 144 -22.38 -19.33 -8.29
C ASP A 144 -22.21 -20.74 -7.72
N ARG A 145 -21.48 -20.89 -6.60
CA ARG A 145 -21.13 -22.20 -6.03
C ARG A 145 -22.33 -22.84 -5.34
N ILE A 146 -22.74 -24.02 -5.81
CA ILE A 146 -23.82 -24.80 -5.21
C ILE A 146 -23.20 -25.87 -4.30
N GLN A 147 -23.70 -25.93 -3.05
CA GLN A 147 -23.40 -26.98 -2.08
C GLN A 147 -24.67 -27.24 -1.26
N PHE A 148 -24.89 -28.49 -0.84
CA PHE A 148 -26.06 -28.87 -0.04
C PHE A 148 -27.41 -28.43 -0.65
N GLY A 149 -27.53 -28.52 -1.98
CA GLY A 149 -28.75 -28.24 -2.72
C GLY A 149 -29.09 -26.76 -2.98
N LYS A 150 -28.23 -25.82 -2.58
CA LYS A 150 -28.40 -24.38 -2.85
C LYS A 150 -27.08 -23.64 -2.99
N THR A 151 -27.11 -22.39 -3.50
CA THR A 151 -25.90 -21.58 -3.59
C THR A 151 -25.38 -21.19 -2.19
N LEU A 152 -24.05 -21.05 -2.05
CA LEU A 152 -23.42 -20.69 -0.77
C LEU A 152 -23.99 -19.40 -0.20
N GLY A 153 -24.26 -18.40 -1.04
CA GLY A 153 -24.84 -17.12 -0.65
C GLY A 153 -26.25 -17.19 -0.03
N LYS A 154 -26.92 -18.35 -0.08
CA LYS A 154 -28.21 -18.60 0.60
C LYS A 154 -28.08 -19.10 2.03
N PHE A 155 -26.87 -19.35 2.53
CA PHE A 155 -26.65 -19.75 3.92
C PHE A 155 -26.42 -18.50 4.78
N GLN A 156 -27.11 -18.42 5.93
CA GLN A 156 -27.02 -17.25 6.83
C GLN A 156 -25.58 -17.00 7.31
N ALA A 157 -24.81 -18.04 7.62
CA ALA A 157 -23.43 -17.92 8.05
C ALA A 157 -22.56 -17.28 6.96
N VAL A 158 -22.80 -17.61 5.67
CA VAL A 158 -22.09 -16.99 4.54
C VAL A 158 -22.51 -15.54 4.35
N GLN A 159 -23.82 -15.27 4.44
CA GLN A 159 -24.33 -13.89 4.34
C GLN A 159 -23.76 -12.98 5.42
N HIS A 160 -23.66 -13.49 6.67
CA HIS A 160 -23.03 -12.74 7.76
C HIS A 160 -21.55 -12.41 7.46
N GLN A 161 -20.75 -13.36 7.01
CA GLN A 161 -19.37 -13.13 6.64
C GLN A 161 -19.23 -12.13 5.47
N LEU A 162 -20.08 -12.23 4.45
CA LEU A 162 -20.10 -11.28 3.34
C LEU A 162 -20.48 -9.88 3.80
N SER A 163 -21.41 -9.74 4.76
CA SER A 163 -21.82 -8.44 5.31
C SER A 163 -20.66 -7.79 6.10
N VAL A 164 -19.98 -8.56 6.95
CA VAL A 164 -18.78 -8.08 7.67
C VAL A 164 -17.69 -7.66 6.68
N MET A 165 -17.46 -8.47 5.64
CA MET A 165 -16.47 -8.14 4.61
C MET A 165 -16.83 -6.85 3.88
N ALA A 166 -18.10 -6.67 3.49
CA ALA A 166 -18.62 -5.46 2.84
C ALA A 166 -18.40 -4.21 3.70
N GLU A 167 -18.72 -4.28 4.99
CA GLU A 167 -18.52 -3.20 5.95
C GLU A 167 -17.05 -2.76 5.99
N HIS A 168 -16.11 -3.71 6.13
CA HIS A 168 -14.69 -3.41 6.18
C HIS A 168 -14.15 -2.83 4.86
N VAL A 169 -14.62 -3.35 3.72
CA VAL A 169 -14.24 -2.82 2.40
C VAL A 169 -14.76 -1.39 2.22
N ALA A 170 -16.02 -1.13 2.58
CA ALA A 170 -16.62 0.19 2.46
C ALA A 170 -15.92 1.22 3.37
N ALA A 171 -15.70 0.89 4.65
CA ALA A 171 -15.03 1.77 5.59
C ALA A 171 -13.57 2.05 5.17
N ALA A 172 -12.86 1.04 4.67
CA ALA A 172 -11.50 1.19 4.15
C ALA A 172 -11.47 2.08 2.89
N SER A 173 -12.45 1.94 2.00
CA SER A 173 -12.54 2.76 0.77
C SER A 173 -12.81 4.23 1.10
N ILE A 174 -13.72 4.51 2.02
CA ILE A 174 -14.03 5.87 2.47
C ILE A 174 -12.80 6.51 3.12
N ALA A 175 -12.12 5.80 4.02
CA ALA A 175 -10.91 6.29 4.66
C ALA A 175 -9.79 6.56 3.64
N ALA A 176 -9.60 5.66 2.67
CA ALA A 176 -8.62 5.85 1.61
C ALA A 176 -8.94 7.06 0.73
N GLU A 177 -10.21 7.25 0.35
CA GLU A 177 -10.63 8.41 -0.45
C GLU A 177 -10.42 9.73 0.31
N ALA A 178 -10.69 9.75 1.63
CA ALA A 178 -10.52 10.94 2.46
C ALA A 178 -9.09 11.48 2.43
N ALA A 179 -8.07 10.61 2.34
CA ALA A 179 -6.67 11.04 2.22
C ALA A 179 -6.34 11.81 0.92
N PHE A 180 -7.25 11.76 -0.08
CA PHE A 180 -7.11 12.48 -1.35
C PHE A 180 -8.04 13.69 -1.47
N ARG A 181 -8.89 13.94 -0.44
CA ARG A 181 -9.74 15.13 -0.36
C ARG A 181 -8.95 16.26 0.29
N THR A 182 -8.22 17.00 -0.52
CA THR A 182 -7.40 18.13 -0.08
C THR A 182 -7.47 19.24 -1.10
N ASP A 183 -7.43 20.48 -0.63
CA ASP A 183 -7.33 21.69 -1.47
C ASP A 183 -5.90 21.95 -1.96
N THR A 184 -4.96 21.11 -1.53
CA THR A 184 -3.55 21.19 -1.91
C THR A 184 -3.13 19.95 -2.71
N THR A 185 -1.92 19.97 -3.27
CA THR A 185 -1.32 18.81 -3.95
C THR A 185 -0.73 17.78 -2.98
N THR A 186 -0.66 18.12 -1.68
CA THR A 186 -0.04 17.30 -0.64
C THR A 186 -1.12 16.74 0.28
N PRO A 187 -1.19 15.41 0.48
CA PRO A 187 -2.10 14.81 1.44
C PRO A 187 -1.79 15.27 2.88
N SER A 188 -2.82 15.39 3.72
CA SER A 188 -2.62 15.55 5.16
C SER A 188 -1.94 14.29 5.72
N LEU A 189 -0.91 14.47 6.57
CA LEU A 189 -0.24 13.34 7.23
C LEU A 189 -1.21 12.51 8.06
N LEU A 190 -2.10 13.18 8.80
CA LEU A 190 -3.06 12.50 9.68
C LEU A 190 -4.12 11.74 8.86
N ALA A 191 -4.67 12.35 7.81
CA ALA A 191 -5.61 11.67 6.91
C ALA A 191 -4.96 10.47 6.20
N ALA A 192 -3.72 10.59 5.74
CA ALA A 192 -2.96 9.49 5.14
C ALA A 192 -2.68 8.37 6.16
N ALA A 193 -2.35 8.71 7.41
CA ALA A 193 -2.13 7.76 8.49
C ALA A 193 -3.40 6.98 8.82
N MET A 194 -4.54 7.66 8.96
CA MET A 194 -5.86 7.04 9.22
C MET A 194 -6.28 6.12 8.06
N ALA A 195 -6.09 6.57 6.83
CA ALA A 195 -6.37 5.78 5.64
C ALA A 195 -5.51 4.52 5.57
N LYS A 196 -4.20 4.65 5.78
CA LYS A 196 -3.27 3.52 5.72
C LYS A 196 -3.51 2.54 6.87
N SER A 197 -3.75 3.02 8.09
CA SER A 197 -4.10 2.17 9.23
C SER A 197 -5.37 1.37 8.94
N ARG A 198 -6.47 2.06 8.60
CA ARG A 198 -7.76 1.41 8.38
C ARG A 198 -7.74 0.40 7.24
N THR A 199 -7.08 0.72 6.12
CA THR A 199 -6.95 -0.20 4.98
C THR A 199 -6.05 -1.38 5.30
N SER A 200 -5.01 -1.20 6.11
CA SER A 200 -4.11 -2.28 6.54
C SER A 200 -4.80 -3.28 7.46
N GLU A 201 -5.61 -2.81 8.41
CA GLU A 201 -6.43 -3.67 9.29
C GLU A 201 -7.47 -4.45 8.48
N ALA A 202 -8.21 -3.77 7.60
CA ALA A 202 -9.24 -4.38 6.78
C ALA A 202 -8.68 -5.47 5.85
N ALA A 203 -7.47 -5.28 5.32
CA ALA A 203 -6.84 -6.21 4.37
C ALA A 203 -6.70 -7.63 4.93
N VAL A 204 -6.34 -7.75 6.20
CA VAL A 204 -6.18 -9.07 6.87
C VAL A 204 -7.52 -9.78 6.97
N LEU A 205 -8.54 -9.08 7.43
CA LEU A 205 -9.87 -9.64 7.65
C LEU A 205 -10.53 -10.00 6.31
N VAL A 206 -10.45 -9.11 5.32
CA VAL A 206 -11.00 -9.34 3.97
C VAL A 206 -10.33 -10.54 3.31
N ALA A 207 -9.00 -10.67 3.38
CA ALA A 207 -8.29 -11.83 2.86
C ALA A 207 -8.70 -13.13 3.57
N SER A 208 -8.80 -13.11 4.91
CA SER A 208 -9.19 -14.28 5.71
C SER A 208 -10.61 -14.77 5.38
N ILE A 209 -11.58 -13.85 5.33
CA ILE A 209 -12.98 -14.20 4.97
C ILE A 209 -13.04 -14.73 3.55
N ALA A 210 -12.34 -14.09 2.60
CA ALA A 210 -12.33 -14.52 1.21
C ALA A 210 -11.82 -15.97 1.07
N HIS A 211 -10.68 -16.29 1.69
CA HIS A 211 -10.14 -17.67 1.68
C HIS A 211 -11.06 -18.67 2.36
N ALA A 212 -11.67 -18.31 3.50
CA ALA A 212 -12.63 -19.17 4.19
C ALA A 212 -13.84 -19.52 3.31
N LEU A 213 -14.38 -18.54 2.58
CA LEU A 213 -15.56 -18.71 1.72
C LEU A 213 -15.25 -19.45 0.40
N HIS A 214 -14.05 -19.30 -0.14
CA HIS A 214 -13.62 -20.03 -1.35
C HIS A 214 -13.17 -21.46 -1.04
N GLY A 215 -12.67 -21.72 0.17
CA GLY A 215 -12.06 -23.01 0.52
C GLY A 215 -10.80 -23.29 -0.32
N ALA A 216 -10.58 -24.55 -0.70
CA ALA A 216 -9.37 -24.99 -1.39
C ALA A 216 -9.10 -24.24 -2.71
N ILE A 217 -10.14 -23.87 -3.47
CA ILE A 217 -9.93 -23.14 -4.74
C ILE A 217 -9.29 -21.77 -4.52
N GLY A 218 -9.50 -21.14 -3.36
CA GLY A 218 -8.95 -19.80 -3.07
C GLY A 218 -7.43 -19.77 -2.95
N ILE A 219 -6.77 -20.90 -2.67
CA ILE A 219 -5.31 -21.04 -2.58
C ILE A 219 -4.67 -21.66 -3.81
N ALA A 220 -5.48 -22.14 -4.76
CA ALA A 220 -4.98 -22.75 -5.99
C ALA A 220 -4.37 -21.71 -6.92
N GLU A 221 -3.27 -22.06 -7.61
CA GLU A 221 -2.57 -21.13 -8.52
C GLU A 221 -3.43 -20.74 -9.73
N GLU A 222 -4.35 -21.61 -10.12
CA GLU A 222 -5.25 -21.40 -11.25
C GLU A 222 -6.34 -20.36 -10.97
N TYR A 223 -6.49 -19.93 -9.70
CA TYR A 223 -7.53 -18.99 -9.29
C TYR A 223 -6.95 -17.68 -8.79
N ASP A 224 -7.35 -16.57 -9.39
CA ASP A 224 -6.74 -15.25 -9.21
C ASP A 224 -6.83 -14.67 -7.79
N LEU A 225 -7.64 -15.24 -6.88
CA LEU A 225 -7.81 -14.73 -5.53
C LEU A 225 -6.46 -14.62 -4.78
N GLN A 226 -5.61 -15.65 -4.91
CA GLN A 226 -4.31 -15.69 -4.24
C GLN A 226 -3.37 -14.56 -4.71
N LEU A 227 -3.49 -14.10 -5.95
CA LEU A 227 -2.71 -12.98 -6.46
C LEU A 227 -3.03 -11.67 -5.72
N LEU A 228 -4.32 -11.43 -5.48
CA LEU A 228 -4.81 -10.26 -4.76
C LEU A 228 -4.48 -10.33 -3.27
N THR A 229 -4.78 -11.45 -2.61
CA THR A 229 -4.57 -11.58 -1.16
C THR A 229 -3.10 -11.54 -0.77
N ARG A 230 -2.19 -12.06 -1.60
CA ARG A 230 -0.74 -11.88 -1.42
C ARG A 230 -0.34 -10.39 -1.47
N ARG A 231 -0.91 -9.61 -2.41
CA ARG A 231 -0.67 -8.16 -2.49
C ARG A 231 -1.25 -7.42 -1.30
N LEU A 232 -2.43 -7.82 -0.80
CA LEU A 232 -3.00 -7.23 0.42
C LEU A 232 -2.04 -7.39 1.60
N HIS A 233 -1.48 -8.58 1.83
CA HIS A 233 -0.52 -8.81 2.91
C HIS A 233 0.79 -8.04 2.72
N GLU A 234 1.29 -7.91 1.49
CA GLU A 234 2.52 -7.19 1.18
C GLU A 234 2.34 -5.67 1.33
N TRP A 235 1.29 -5.11 0.72
CA TRP A 235 1.03 -3.66 0.78
C TRP A 235 0.60 -3.17 2.16
N ARG A 236 -0.01 -4.06 2.97
CA ARG A 236 -0.35 -3.78 4.37
C ARG A 236 0.87 -3.33 5.17
N ILE A 237 2.01 -4.00 5.03
CA ILE A 237 3.23 -3.71 5.78
C ILE A 237 4.14 -2.69 5.08
N ALA A 238 3.99 -2.49 3.77
CA ALA A 238 4.79 -1.53 3.02
C ALA A 238 4.58 -0.10 3.55
N HIS A 239 5.67 0.62 3.76
CA HIS A 239 5.69 2.00 4.29
C HIS A 239 4.96 2.16 5.65
N GLY A 240 5.09 1.19 6.52
CA GLY A 240 4.48 1.16 7.85
C GLY A 240 3.19 0.33 7.91
N SER A 241 3.13 -0.56 8.91
CA SER A 241 1.95 -1.34 9.24
C SER A 241 0.90 -0.48 9.97
N GLU A 242 -0.28 -1.06 10.23
CA GLU A 242 -1.31 -0.43 11.06
C GLU A 242 -0.78 -0.03 12.43
N ALA A 243 0.11 -0.82 13.05
CA ALA A 243 0.67 -0.49 14.37
C ALA A 243 1.51 0.81 14.33
N HIS A 244 2.30 1.01 13.26
CA HIS A 244 3.08 2.24 13.06
C HIS A 244 2.15 3.46 12.93
N TRP A 245 1.14 3.37 12.07
CA TRP A 245 0.24 4.49 11.81
C TRP A 245 -0.71 4.76 12.97
N ASN A 246 -1.17 3.72 13.69
CA ASN A 246 -1.96 3.87 14.92
C ASN A 246 -1.16 4.57 16.03
N ALA A 247 0.13 4.29 16.17
CA ALA A 247 0.99 5.01 17.11
C ALA A 247 1.11 6.50 16.78
N LEU A 248 1.27 6.84 15.48
CA LEU A 248 1.30 8.24 15.03
C LEU A 248 -0.03 8.95 15.32
N ILE A 249 -1.17 8.33 14.98
CA ILE A 249 -2.50 8.88 15.24
C ILE A 249 -2.71 9.06 16.74
N GLY A 250 -2.39 8.04 17.55
CA GLY A 250 -2.52 8.09 19.00
C GLY A 250 -1.70 9.22 19.62
N ASN A 251 -0.45 9.40 19.20
CA ASN A 251 0.38 10.51 19.67
C ASN A 251 -0.21 11.87 19.27
N SER A 252 -0.78 11.99 18.08
CA SER A 252 -1.44 13.23 17.63
C SER A 252 -2.68 13.55 18.47
N VAL A 253 -3.49 12.53 18.80
CA VAL A 253 -4.66 12.70 19.70
C VAL A 253 -4.21 13.13 21.10
N LEU A 254 -3.18 12.49 21.67
CA LEU A 254 -2.68 12.80 23.01
C LEU A 254 -2.03 14.18 23.10
N ALA A 255 -1.49 14.70 22.01
CA ALA A 255 -0.92 16.04 21.93
C ALA A 255 -1.96 17.14 21.65
N SER A 256 -3.22 16.77 21.40
CA SER A 256 -4.31 17.72 21.12
C SER A 256 -5.11 18.02 22.38
N ASP A 257 -5.46 19.27 22.60
CA ASP A 257 -6.39 19.71 23.65
C ASP A 257 -7.87 19.58 23.23
N ALA A 258 -8.14 19.20 21.99
CA ALA A 258 -9.49 19.03 21.46
C ALA A 258 -10.17 17.76 22.02
N SER A 259 -11.51 17.79 22.08
CA SER A 259 -12.24 16.53 22.32
C SER A 259 -11.98 15.56 21.17
N ILE A 260 -12.08 14.23 21.43
CA ILE A 260 -11.93 13.20 20.39
C ILE A 260 -12.87 13.45 19.21
N ALA A 261 -14.10 13.90 19.48
CA ALA A 261 -15.07 14.21 18.44
C ALA A 261 -14.63 15.40 17.55
N ASP A 262 -14.08 16.44 18.16
CA ASP A 262 -13.59 17.60 17.42
C ASP A 262 -12.30 17.29 16.68
N PHE A 263 -11.41 16.49 17.28
CA PHE A 263 -10.21 16.00 16.61
C PHE A 263 -10.57 15.24 15.31
N VAL A 264 -11.52 14.29 15.38
CA VAL A 264 -11.96 13.51 14.20
C VAL A 264 -12.58 14.41 13.12
N ARG A 265 -13.30 15.48 13.52
CA ARG A 265 -13.89 16.41 12.57
C ARG A 265 -12.88 17.37 11.91
N SER A 266 -11.72 17.55 12.52
CA SER A 266 -10.67 18.44 12.01
C SER A 266 -9.75 17.79 10.97
N VAL A 267 -9.87 16.48 10.78
CA VAL A 267 -9.10 15.66 9.82
C VAL A 267 -9.92 15.43 8.57
#